data_e21f77aa43bc7894a1c8c11bd189d580
#
_entry.id   e21f77aa43bc7894a1c8c11bd189d580
#
_cell.length_a   1.000
_cell.length_b   1.000
_cell.length_c   1.000
_cell.angle_alpha   90.00
_cell.angle_beta   90.00
_cell.angle_gamma   90.00
#
_symmetry.space_group_name_H-M   'P 1'
#
loop_
_entity.id
_entity.type
_entity.pdbx_description
1 polymer ?
#
loop_
_entity_poly.entity_id
_entity_poly.type
_entity_poly.pdbx_seq_one_letter_code
_entity_poly.pdbx_strand_id
1 'polypeptide(L)' 'NVVFCWSYLNHLPPLAPGDILLHGHTHVPAWTDFGQGNLYLNPGSVSLPKESTAHSYMTLEGSTACWKTMEGVCYHQLQL' A
#
# COMPACT_ATOMS: atom_id res chain seq x y z
N ASN A 1 -1.68 -14.49 1.08
CA ASN A 1 -1.88 -14.07 -0.32
C ASN A 1 -1.93 -12.55 -0.42
N VAL A 2 -1.60 -12.03 -1.59
CA VAL A 2 -1.70 -10.61 -1.88
C VAL A 2 -2.86 -10.40 -2.84
N VAL A 3 -3.80 -9.54 -2.45
CA VAL A 3 -4.99 -9.22 -3.25
C VAL A 3 -4.84 -7.79 -3.76
N PHE A 4 -4.95 -7.61 -5.06
CA PHE A 4 -4.85 -6.30 -5.69
C PHE A 4 -6.25 -5.74 -5.94
N CYS A 5 -6.45 -4.48 -5.61
CA CYS A 5 -7.68 -3.77 -5.93
C CYS A 5 -7.34 -2.38 -6.41
N TRP A 6 -7.84 -2.02 -7.60
CA TRP A 6 -7.50 -0.76 -8.23
C TRP A 6 -8.56 0.33 -8.03
N SER A 7 -9.83 -0.06 -8.04
CA SER A 7 -10.91 0.89 -8.04
C SER A 7 -11.36 1.26 -6.63
N TYR A 8 -12.29 2.20 -6.53
CA TYR A 8 -12.88 2.61 -5.27
C TYR A 8 -13.51 1.41 -4.56
N LEU A 9 -13.22 1.26 -3.26
CA LEU A 9 -13.73 0.16 -2.45
C LEU A 9 -14.95 0.60 -1.66
N ASN A 10 -16.13 0.13 -2.06
CA ASN A 10 -17.33 0.23 -1.23
C ASN A 10 -17.36 -0.89 -0.19
N HIS A 11 -16.81 -2.04 -0.55
CA HIS A 11 -16.76 -3.22 0.31
C HIS A 11 -15.39 -3.85 0.19
N LEU A 12 -14.90 -4.42 1.30
CA LEU A 12 -13.66 -5.19 1.26
C LEU A 12 -13.87 -6.46 0.44
N PRO A 13 -12.89 -6.83 -0.41
CA PRO A 13 -12.93 -8.14 -1.05
C PRO A 13 -12.80 -9.23 0.02
N PRO A 14 -13.21 -10.47 -0.28
CA PRO A 14 -13.04 -11.56 0.68
C PRO A 14 -11.56 -11.84 0.91
N LEU A 15 -11.14 -11.72 2.17
CA LEU A 15 -9.75 -11.94 2.59
C LEU A 15 -9.69 -13.04 3.64
N ALA A 16 -8.72 -13.94 3.51
CA ALA A 16 -8.38 -14.87 4.57
C ALA A 16 -7.48 -14.16 5.60
N PRO A 17 -7.44 -14.63 6.86
CA PRO A 17 -6.49 -14.06 7.82
C PRO A 17 -5.06 -14.07 7.27
N GLY A 18 -4.34 -12.97 7.46
CA GLY A 18 -2.99 -12.81 6.96
C GLY A 18 -2.87 -12.34 5.52
N ASP A 19 -3.97 -12.24 4.78
CA ASP A 19 -3.94 -11.72 3.41
C ASP A 19 -3.64 -10.21 3.42
N ILE A 20 -2.98 -9.76 2.37
CA ILE A 20 -2.58 -8.36 2.20
C ILE A 20 -3.39 -7.76 1.07
N LEU A 21 -4.02 -6.61 1.34
CA LEU A 21 -4.74 -5.85 0.32
C LEU A 21 -3.86 -4.72 -0.19
N LEU A 22 -3.51 -4.77 -1.48
CA LEU A 22 -2.83 -3.67 -2.16
C LEU A 22 -3.87 -2.86 -2.93
N HIS A 23 -3.94 -1.58 -2.63
CA HIS A 23 -4.97 -0.70 -3.17
C HIS A 23 -4.36 0.62 -3.64
N GLY A 24 -4.80 1.09 -4.80
CA GLY A 24 -4.46 2.42 -5.31
C GLY A 24 -5.59 3.41 -5.08
N HIS A 25 -5.98 4.12 -6.11
CA HIS A 25 -7.15 5.00 -6.19
C HIS A 25 -7.10 6.25 -5.30
N THR A 26 -6.79 6.13 -4.00
CA THR A 26 -6.82 7.27 -3.08
C THR A 26 -5.68 8.25 -3.29
N HIS A 27 -4.58 7.82 -3.91
CA HIS A 27 -3.35 8.59 -4.11
C HIS A 27 -2.66 8.98 -2.79
N VAL A 28 -2.95 8.26 -1.71
CA VAL A 28 -2.36 8.51 -0.39
C VAL A 28 -1.66 7.25 0.08
N PRO A 29 -0.35 7.29 0.38
CA PRO A 29 0.35 6.11 0.87
C PRO A 29 -0.23 5.67 2.22
N ALA A 30 -0.30 4.36 2.42
CA ALA A 30 -0.85 3.81 3.64
C ALA A 30 -0.27 2.43 3.94
N TRP A 31 -0.24 2.09 5.25
CA TRP A 31 0.21 0.80 5.73
C TRP A 31 -0.53 0.50 7.03
N THR A 32 -1.75 -0.01 6.91
CA THR A 32 -2.67 -0.15 8.05
C THR A 32 -3.00 -1.62 8.29
N ASP A 33 -2.87 -2.07 9.54
CA ASP A 33 -3.36 -3.36 9.98
C ASP A 33 -4.83 -3.20 10.35
N PHE A 34 -5.72 -3.94 9.68
CA PHE A 34 -7.14 -3.83 9.96
C PHE A 34 -7.73 -5.11 10.57
N GLY A 35 -6.90 -5.93 11.18
CA GLY A 35 -7.35 -7.08 11.97
C GLY A 35 -7.00 -8.41 11.33
N GLN A 36 -6.91 -9.46 12.16
CA GLN A 36 -6.61 -10.84 11.73
C GLN A 36 -5.31 -10.97 10.93
N GLY A 37 -4.34 -10.08 11.18
CA GLY A 37 -3.09 -10.05 10.43
C GLY A 37 -3.23 -9.51 9.01
N ASN A 38 -4.39 -8.98 8.64
CA ASN A 38 -4.60 -8.38 7.33
C ASN A 38 -4.02 -6.98 7.28
N LEU A 39 -3.29 -6.69 6.22
CA LEU A 39 -2.69 -5.38 5.99
C LEU A 39 -3.31 -4.71 4.79
N TYR A 40 -3.60 -3.41 4.92
CA TYR A 40 -3.96 -2.55 3.81
C TYR A 40 -2.74 -1.72 3.44
N LEU A 41 -2.26 -1.87 2.22
CA LEU A 41 -1.08 -1.16 1.73
C LEU A 41 -1.46 -0.33 0.51
N ASN A 42 -1.00 0.91 0.49
CA ASN A 42 -1.21 1.79 -0.65
C ASN A 42 0.11 2.50 -0.97
N PRO A 43 0.59 2.42 -2.22
CA PRO A 43 1.88 3.01 -2.59
C PRO A 43 1.86 4.54 -2.68
N GLY A 44 0.70 5.18 -2.66
CA GLY A 44 0.58 6.60 -2.96
C GLY A 44 0.49 6.84 -4.46
N SER A 45 0.97 7.97 -4.92
CA SER A 45 0.91 8.30 -6.33
C SER A 45 2.24 8.86 -6.82
N VAL A 46 2.66 8.37 -8.00
CA VAL A 46 3.84 8.88 -8.68
C VAL A 46 3.57 10.26 -9.27
N SER A 47 2.38 10.47 -9.83
CA SER A 47 2.09 11.67 -10.61
C SER A 47 1.15 12.65 -9.93
N LEU A 48 0.26 12.18 -9.05
CA LEU A 48 -0.79 13.02 -8.48
C LEU A 48 -1.04 12.68 -7.00
N PRO A 49 -0.06 12.91 -6.13
CA PRO A 49 -0.25 12.64 -4.70
C PRO A 49 -1.28 13.58 -4.09
N LYS A 50 -1.96 13.11 -3.05
CA LYS A 50 -2.99 13.87 -2.34
C LYS A 50 -2.64 14.00 -0.88
N GLU A 51 -3.34 14.89 -0.17
CA GLU A 51 -3.17 15.15 1.27
C GLU A 51 -1.73 15.50 1.63
N SER A 52 -1.07 16.28 0.76
CA SER A 52 0.31 16.74 0.97
C SER A 52 1.33 15.61 1.06
N THR A 53 1.02 14.45 0.49
CA THR A 53 1.98 13.35 0.44
C THR A 53 2.96 13.52 -0.71
N ALA A 54 4.12 12.87 -0.59
CA ALA A 54 5.16 12.94 -1.62
C ALA A 54 4.76 12.12 -2.86
N HIS A 55 5.34 12.45 -4.00
CA HIS A 55 5.31 11.55 -5.15
C HIS A 55 6.08 10.31 -4.77
N SER A 56 5.42 9.15 -4.80
CA SER A 56 6.00 7.95 -4.23
C SER A 56 5.55 6.69 -4.95
N TYR A 57 6.29 5.63 -4.71
CA TYR A 57 5.97 4.29 -5.16
C TYR A 57 6.39 3.29 -4.09
N MET A 58 6.08 2.03 -4.32
CA MET A 58 6.32 0.97 -3.37
C MET A 58 7.02 -0.18 -4.07
N THR A 59 7.97 -0.82 -3.38
CA THR A 59 8.58 -2.05 -3.86
C THR A 59 8.31 -3.18 -2.89
N LEU A 60 8.20 -4.39 -3.44
CA LEU A 60 8.09 -5.62 -2.66
C LEU A 60 9.25 -6.52 -3.04
N GLU A 61 10.12 -6.80 -2.10
CA GLU A 61 11.25 -7.71 -2.29
C GLU A 61 11.24 -8.76 -1.20
N GLY A 62 10.99 -10.02 -1.56
CA GLY A 62 10.81 -11.06 -0.57
C GLY A 62 9.65 -10.72 0.34
N SER A 63 9.93 -10.55 1.64
CA SER A 63 8.93 -10.19 2.64
C SER A 63 9.00 -8.74 3.06
N THR A 64 9.72 -7.89 2.32
CA THR A 64 9.92 -6.49 2.69
C THR A 64 9.20 -5.57 1.73
N ALA A 65 8.34 -4.69 2.28
CA ALA A 65 7.69 -3.63 1.54
C ALA A 65 8.38 -2.31 1.86
N CYS A 66 8.73 -1.54 0.83
CA CYS A 66 9.36 -0.22 0.98
C CYS A 66 8.55 0.81 0.22
N TRP A 67 8.29 1.95 0.86
CA TRP A 67 7.71 3.13 0.22
C TRP A 67 8.82 4.09 -0.11
N LYS A 68 8.96 4.45 -1.38
CA LYS A 68 10.10 5.24 -1.86
C LYS A 68 9.66 6.51 -2.55
N THR A 69 10.45 7.57 -2.36
CA THR A 69 10.28 8.81 -3.14
C THR A 69 10.79 8.61 -4.55
N MET A 70 10.54 9.58 -5.42
CA MET A 70 11.02 9.52 -6.81
C MET A 70 12.54 9.58 -6.93
N GLU A 71 13.22 10.02 -5.87
CA GLU A 71 14.69 10.00 -5.80
C GLU A 71 15.22 8.63 -5.36
N GLY A 72 14.33 7.67 -5.08
CA GLY A 72 14.72 6.33 -4.66
C GLY A 72 14.96 6.19 -3.16
N VAL A 73 14.62 7.20 -2.38
CA VAL A 73 14.80 7.16 -0.92
C VAL A 73 13.64 6.41 -0.27
N CYS A 74 13.95 5.37 0.50
CA CYS A 74 12.93 4.64 1.26
C CYS A 74 12.55 5.45 2.49
N TYR A 75 11.29 5.93 2.54
CA TYR A 75 10.83 6.71 3.68
C TYR A 75 10.00 5.90 4.66
N HIS A 76 9.58 4.71 4.28
CA HIS A 76 8.91 3.76 5.18
C HIS A 76 9.17 2.35 4.71
N GLN A 77 9.39 1.46 5.66
CA GLN A 77 9.67 0.06 5.38
C GLN A 77 8.85 -0.81 6.33
N LEU A 78 8.28 -1.88 5.79
CA LEU A 78 7.45 -2.80 6.55
C LEU A 78 7.86 -4.22 6.24
N GLN A 79 8.08 -5.01 7.27
CA GLN A 79 8.34 -6.44 7.14
C GLN A 79 7.00 -7.18 7.16
N LEU A 80 6.74 -7.93 6.10
CA LEU A 80 5.49 -8.66 5.94
C LEU A 80 5.53 -10.05 6.56
#